data_5c1cfb0632abef2abc0a2e99c4f96cdc
#
_entry.id   5c1cfb0632abef2abc0a2e99c4f96cdc
#
_cell.length_a   1.000
_cell.length_b   1.000
_cell.length_c   1.000
_cell.angle_alpha   90.00
_cell.angle_beta   90.00
_cell.angle_gamma   90.00
#
_symmetry.space_group_name_H-M   'P 1'
#
loop_
_entity.id
_entity.type
_entity.pdbx_description
1 polymer ?
#
loop_
_entity_poly.entity_id
_entity_poly.type
_entity_poly.pdbx_seq_one_letter_code
_entity_poly.pdbx_strand_id
1 'polypeptide(L)'
;MFKTEFENLRRTCPLIHNITNYVTVNDCANMVLACGASPIMADDAAEVEDITTICGGLNINIGTLNSRTITSMLLAGKKANALGHPVVLDPVGAGASRLRTDTAYRLLRDVKFAVIRGNISEIKTLASGAGTTKGVDADVADKVTEENLDSAVAFAKKFAAQTGAVIAITGAIDIVADAQKAYVIRNGDPMMSSITGTGCQLSALTAAFVTANPGHPLEAAAAAVCAMGLAGEIAHKRLTPQDGNATYRSYIIDAIYNMTPEQLEEGANYEVR
;
A
#
# COMPACT_ATOMS: atom_id res chain seq x y z
N MET A 1 13.52 -14.14 -4.77
CA MET A 1 12.42 -14.28 -3.80
C MET A 1 11.13 -13.69 -4.37
N PHE A 2 11.11 -12.44 -4.85
CA PHE A 2 9.88 -11.79 -5.32
C PHE A 2 9.41 -12.17 -6.73
N LYS A 3 10.17 -12.99 -7.44
CA LYS A 3 9.81 -13.54 -8.74
C LYS A 3 8.49 -14.32 -8.67
N THR A 4 8.36 -15.20 -7.70
CA THR A 4 7.17 -16.05 -7.51
C THR A 4 5.92 -15.24 -7.23
N GLU A 5 6.01 -14.20 -6.38
CA GLU A 5 4.89 -13.33 -6.05
C GLU A 5 4.39 -12.59 -7.29
N PHE A 6 5.29 -12.15 -8.17
CA PHE A 6 4.93 -11.47 -9.40
C PHE A 6 4.40 -12.44 -10.47
N GLU A 7 4.98 -13.64 -10.61
CA GLU A 7 4.45 -14.70 -11.48
C GLU A 7 3.02 -15.09 -11.09
N ASN A 8 2.75 -15.24 -9.78
CA ASN A 8 1.42 -15.52 -9.27
C ASN A 8 0.43 -14.41 -9.64
N LEU A 9 0.82 -13.15 -9.47
CA LEU A 9 0.00 -12.00 -9.85
C LEU A 9 -0.38 -12.04 -11.33
N ARG A 10 0.60 -12.21 -12.22
CA ARG A 10 0.39 -12.29 -13.67
C ARG A 10 -0.47 -13.48 -14.09
N ARG A 11 -0.33 -14.62 -13.40
CA ARG A 11 -1.05 -15.86 -13.66
C ARG A 11 -2.50 -15.80 -13.18
N THR A 12 -2.76 -15.23 -12.01
CA THR A 12 -4.09 -15.22 -11.39
C THR A 12 -4.97 -14.07 -11.87
N CYS A 13 -4.36 -12.96 -12.34
CA CYS A 13 -5.07 -11.77 -12.81
C CYS A 13 -6.21 -11.36 -11.86
N PRO A 14 -5.95 -11.12 -10.55
CA PRO A 14 -7.02 -10.96 -9.57
C PRO A 14 -7.87 -9.73 -9.84
N LEU A 15 -9.16 -9.83 -9.52
CA LEU A 15 -10.09 -8.69 -9.56
C LEU A 15 -10.02 -7.95 -8.24
N ILE A 16 -9.73 -6.65 -8.26
CA ILE A 16 -9.49 -5.82 -7.09
C ILE A 16 -10.53 -4.71 -6.99
N HIS A 17 -11.29 -4.73 -5.91
CA HIS A 17 -12.18 -3.63 -5.55
C HIS A 17 -11.37 -2.47 -4.96
N ASN A 18 -11.54 -1.26 -5.49
CA ASN A 18 -10.85 -0.06 -5.01
C ASN A 18 -11.86 1.00 -4.58
N ILE A 19 -11.88 1.30 -3.29
CA ILE A 19 -12.50 2.52 -2.76
C ILE A 19 -11.35 3.47 -2.45
N THR A 20 -11.00 4.30 -3.44
CA THR A 20 -9.83 5.18 -3.38
C THR A 20 -10.21 6.65 -3.51
N ASN A 21 -9.24 7.54 -3.46
CA ASN A 21 -9.45 8.97 -3.56
C ASN A 21 -9.59 9.43 -5.02
N TYR A 22 -10.41 10.46 -5.26
CA TYR A 22 -10.69 10.95 -6.62
C TYR A 22 -9.50 11.69 -7.27
N VAL A 23 -8.46 12.07 -6.50
CA VAL A 23 -7.25 12.70 -7.04
C VAL A 23 -6.45 11.72 -7.89
N THR A 24 -6.43 10.44 -7.50
CA THR A 24 -5.58 9.42 -8.09
C THR A 24 -6.34 8.20 -8.62
N VAL A 25 -7.66 8.24 -8.66
CA VAL A 25 -8.53 7.10 -9.01
C VAL A 25 -8.14 6.48 -10.36
N ASN A 26 -7.89 7.31 -11.38
CA ASN A 26 -7.50 6.82 -12.70
C ASN A 26 -6.12 6.16 -12.70
N ASP A 27 -5.16 6.77 -12.01
CA ASP A 27 -3.80 6.23 -11.91
C ASP A 27 -3.78 4.90 -11.14
N CYS A 28 -4.57 4.77 -10.07
CA CYS A 28 -4.73 3.50 -9.34
C CYS A 28 -5.31 2.41 -10.25
N ALA A 29 -6.34 2.72 -11.04
CA ALA A 29 -6.91 1.77 -11.99
C ALA A 29 -5.87 1.33 -13.05
N ASN A 30 -5.13 2.28 -13.64
CA ASN A 30 -4.09 1.96 -14.61
C ASN A 30 -2.92 1.18 -13.99
N MET A 31 -2.55 1.45 -12.74
CA MET A 31 -1.53 0.70 -12.04
C MET A 31 -1.93 -0.77 -11.83
N VAL A 32 -3.19 -1.01 -11.45
CA VAL A 32 -3.73 -2.38 -11.30
C VAL A 32 -3.75 -3.10 -12.64
N LEU A 33 -4.17 -2.43 -13.73
CA LEU A 33 -4.11 -2.99 -15.08
C LEU A 33 -2.66 -3.28 -15.51
N ALA A 34 -1.74 -2.35 -15.26
CA ALA A 34 -0.34 -2.49 -15.63
C ALA A 34 0.32 -3.70 -14.97
N CYS A 35 0.01 -4.00 -13.71
CA CYS A 35 0.57 -5.17 -13.05
C CYS A 35 -0.07 -6.50 -13.49
N GLY A 36 -1.13 -6.47 -14.32
CA GLY A 36 -1.82 -7.66 -14.83
C GLY A 36 -3.03 -8.10 -14.03
N ALA A 37 -3.50 -7.27 -13.08
CA ALA A 37 -4.75 -7.46 -12.37
C ALA A 37 -5.90 -6.66 -13.01
N SER A 38 -7.12 -6.78 -12.48
CA SER A 38 -8.31 -6.08 -12.99
C SER A 38 -8.92 -5.21 -11.89
N PRO A 39 -9.09 -3.89 -12.09
CA PRO A 39 -9.69 -3.00 -11.09
C PRO A 39 -11.18 -2.85 -11.26
N ILE A 40 -11.92 -2.75 -10.15
CA ILE A 40 -13.25 -2.16 -10.09
C ILE A 40 -13.23 -0.97 -9.16
N MET A 41 -13.66 0.19 -9.66
CA MET A 41 -13.70 1.46 -8.94
C MET A 41 -15.15 1.75 -8.54
N ALA A 42 -15.60 1.23 -7.39
CA ALA A 42 -16.96 1.38 -6.89
C ALA A 42 -16.97 1.91 -5.46
N ASP A 43 -17.76 2.94 -5.18
CA ASP A 43 -17.79 3.59 -3.87
C ASP A 43 -19.21 3.94 -3.38
N ASP A 44 -20.25 3.47 -4.07
CA ASP A 44 -21.63 3.67 -3.63
C ASP A 44 -22.06 2.56 -2.65
N ALA A 45 -22.65 2.94 -1.52
CA ALA A 45 -23.10 2.02 -0.48
C ALA A 45 -24.15 1.00 -0.97
N ALA A 46 -24.83 1.29 -2.08
CA ALA A 46 -25.84 0.39 -2.65
C ALA A 46 -25.24 -0.79 -3.43
N GLU A 47 -23.97 -0.70 -3.85
CA GLU A 47 -23.32 -1.74 -4.66
C GLU A 47 -22.03 -2.34 -4.05
N VAL A 48 -21.39 -1.65 -3.09
CA VAL A 48 -20.03 -2.06 -2.63
C VAL A 48 -19.98 -3.48 -2.08
N GLU A 49 -21.04 -4.01 -1.48
CA GLU A 49 -21.06 -5.39 -0.98
C GLU A 49 -21.13 -6.40 -2.14
N ASP A 50 -21.88 -6.11 -3.18
CA ASP A 50 -21.96 -6.95 -4.38
C ASP A 50 -20.63 -6.95 -5.13
N ILE A 51 -20.04 -5.77 -5.32
CA ILE A 51 -18.72 -5.63 -5.95
C ILE A 51 -17.63 -6.32 -5.12
N THR A 52 -17.61 -6.15 -3.79
CA THR A 52 -16.66 -6.86 -2.93
C THR A 52 -16.83 -8.37 -3.05
N THR A 53 -18.06 -8.86 -3.27
CA THR A 53 -18.34 -10.30 -3.38
C THR A 53 -17.71 -10.92 -4.63
N ILE A 54 -17.71 -10.23 -5.76
CA ILE A 54 -17.13 -10.73 -7.01
C ILE A 54 -15.63 -10.48 -7.13
N CYS A 55 -15.06 -9.56 -6.32
CA CYS A 55 -13.65 -9.29 -6.27
C CYS A 55 -12.91 -10.25 -5.33
N GLY A 56 -11.60 -10.43 -5.54
CA GLY A 56 -10.75 -11.25 -4.68
C GLY A 56 -10.05 -10.48 -3.57
N GLY A 57 -9.98 -9.15 -3.65
CA GLY A 57 -9.33 -8.27 -2.68
C GLY A 57 -9.88 -6.85 -2.70
N LEU A 58 -9.60 -6.10 -1.64
CA LEU A 58 -10.12 -4.75 -1.43
C LEU A 58 -9.00 -3.79 -1.05
N ASN A 59 -8.94 -2.64 -1.72
CA ASN A 59 -8.10 -1.49 -1.37
C ASN A 59 -8.97 -0.35 -0.83
N ILE A 60 -8.69 0.12 0.37
CA ILE A 60 -9.36 1.27 1.02
C ILE A 60 -8.35 2.39 1.21
N ASN A 61 -8.60 3.56 0.60
CA ASN A 61 -7.77 4.76 0.70
C ASN A 61 -8.62 5.95 1.14
N ILE A 62 -8.23 6.60 2.23
CA ILE A 62 -9.01 7.67 2.86
C ILE A 62 -8.60 9.09 2.43
N GLY A 63 -7.95 9.25 1.27
CA GLY A 63 -7.37 10.51 0.82
C GLY A 63 -8.37 11.65 0.54
N THR A 64 -9.61 11.33 0.16
CA THR A 64 -10.67 12.32 -0.11
C THR A 64 -12.00 11.86 0.47
N LEU A 65 -12.09 11.85 1.79
CA LEU A 65 -13.27 11.35 2.51
C LEU A 65 -14.50 12.24 2.34
N ASN A 66 -15.65 11.58 2.27
CA ASN A 66 -16.96 12.16 2.48
C ASN A 66 -17.87 11.16 3.22
N SER A 67 -19.02 11.59 3.72
CA SER A 67 -19.91 10.75 4.53
C SER A 67 -20.37 9.47 3.84
N ARG A 68 -20.57 9.53 2.51
CA ARG A 68 -20.93 8.35 1.69
C ARG A 68 -19.81 7.33 1.64
N THR A 69 -18.62 7.76 1.23
CA THR A 69 -17.48 6.84 1.05
C THR A 69 -17.05 6.21 2.37
N ILE A 70 -17.17 6.90 3.51
CA ILE A 70 -16.89 6.31 4.84
C ILE A 70 -17.82 5.13 5.12
N THR A 71 -19.12 5.27 4.82
CA THR A 71 -20.09 4.19 4.97
C THR A 71 -19.73 3.01 4.05
N SER A 72 -19.43 3.29 2.79
CA SER A 72 -19.07 2.29 1.79
C SER A 72 -17.81 1.51 2.17
N MET A 73 -16.76 2.20 2.67
CA MET A 73 -15.53 1.58 3.15
C MET A 73 -15.78 0.58 4.29
N LEU A 74 -16.65 0.91 5.22
CA LEU A 74 -17.00 0.02 6.34
C LEU A 74 -17.83 -1.19 5.89
N LEU A 75 -18.80 -1.00 4.99
CA LEU A 75 -19.61 -2.08 4.43
C LEU A 75 -18.72 -3.03 3.61
N ALA A 76 -17.95 -2.50 2.67
CA ALA A 76 -17.03 -3.29 1.85
C ALA A 76 -15.98 -4.02 2.69
N GLY A 77 -15.37 -3.34 3.67
CA GLY A 77 -14.36 -3.94 4.55
C GLY A 77 -14.90 -5.11 5.38
N LYS A 78 -16.09 -4.96 5.98
CA LYS A 78 -16.76 -6.04 6.72
C LYS A 78 -17.14 -7.19 5.79
N LYS A 79 -17.63 -6.88 4.60
CA LYS A 79 -17.98 -7.89 3.58
C LYS A 79 -16.75 -8.67 3.14
N ALA A 80 -15.64 -7.98 2.83
CA ALA A 80 -14.37 -8.62 2.49
C ALA A 80 -13.88 -9.56 3.60
N ASN A 81 -13.94 -9.12 4.86
CA ASN A 81 -13.57 -9.97 6.01
C ASN A 81 -14.47 -11.20 6.13
N ALA A 82 -15.77 -11.07 5.92
CA ALA A 82 -16.72 -12.19 5.95
C ALA A 82 -16.42 -13.23 4.86
N LEU A 83 -15.88 -12.79 3.72
CA LEU A 83 -15.50 -13.64 2.58
C LEU A 83 -14.04 -14.17 2.68
N GLY A 84 -13.26 -13.70 3.67
CA GLY A 84 -11.84 -14.04 3.77
C GLY A 84 -10.95 -13.34 2.74
N HIS A 85 -11.44 -12.27 2.12
CA HIS A 85 -10.67 -11.50 1.15
C HIS A 85 -9.68 -10.57 1.85
N PRO A 86 -8.43 -10.44 1.37
CA PRO A 86 -7.47 -9.50 1.93
C PRO A 86 -7.92 -8.05 1.70
N VAL A 87 -7.70 -7.21 2.72
CA VAL A 87 -8.00 -5.78 2.68
C VAL A 87 -6.71 -5.01 2.93
N VAL A 88 -6.43 -4.02 2.08
CA VAL A 88 -5.33 -3.06 2.25
C VAL A 88 -5.90 -1.72 2.70
N LEU A 89 -5.28 -1.11 3.72
CA LEU A 89 -5.60 0.25 4.18
C LEU A 89 -4.47 1.21 3.82
N ASP A 90 -4.86 2.32 3.20
CA ASP A 90 -4.03 3.51 2.98
C ASP A 90 -4.63 4.69 3.77
N PRO A 91 -4.12 4.98 4.98
CA PRO A 91 -4.68 5.98 5.87
C PRO A 91 -4.20 7.40 5.53
N VAL A 92 -4.26 7.79 4.26
CA VAL A 92 -3.78 9.07 3.74
C VAL A 92 -4.21 10.25 4.60
N GLY A 93 -3.22 10.93 5.20
CA GLY A 93 -3.43 12.12 5.99
C GLY A 93 -4.08 11.85 7.37
N ALA A 94 -4.01 10.64 7.90
CA ALA A 94 -4.29 10.38 9.31
C ALA A 94 -3.35 11.25 10.16
N GLY A 95 -3.90 11.95 11.15
CA GLY A 95 -3.21 12.99 11.91
C GLY A 95 -3.40 14.43 11.37
N ALA A 96 -3.67 14.61 10.09
CA ALA A 96 -3.83 15.92 9.48
C ALA A 96 -5.23 16.55 9.73
N SER A 97 -6.25 15.72 9.90
CA SER A 97 -7.59 16.19 10.25
C SER A 97 -8.31 15.20 11.15
N ARG A 98 -9.24 15.72 11.98
CA ARG A 98 -10.07 14.91 12.85
C ARG A 98 -10.86 13.86 12.06
N LEU A 99 -11.49 14.24 10.95
CA LEU A 99 -12.29 13.33 10.12
C LEU A 99 -11.46 12.13 9.62
N ARG A 100 -10.25 12.38 9.13
CA ARG A 100 -9.37 11.31 8.64
C ARG A 100 -8.90 10.40 9.77
N THR A 101 -8.49 10.98 10.87
CA THR A 101 -8.03 10.25 12.06
C THR A 101 -9.12 9.39 12.66
N ASP A 102 -10.31 9.96 12.90
CA ASP A 102 -11.45 9.23 13.46
C ASP A 102 -11.92 8.11 12.51
N THR A 103 -11.90 8.36 11.19
CA THR A 103 -12.24 7.34 10.19
C THR A 103 -11.22 6.20 10.17
N ALA A 104 -9.92 6.52 10.21
CA ALA A 104 -8.87 5.52 10.26
C ALA A 104 -8.99 4.63 11.51
N TYR A 105 -9.25 5.22 12.68
CA TYR A 105 -9.48 4.45 13.92
C TYR A 105 -10.74 3.58 13.85
N ARG A 106 -11.82 4.10 13.26
CA ARG A 106 -13.05 3.34 13.06
C ARG A 106 -12.83 2.15 12.13
N LEU A 107 -12.09 2.34 11.04
CA LEU A 107 -11.72 1.28 10.12
C LEU A 107 -10.87 0.21 10.81
N LEU A 108 -9.83 0.60 11.57
CA LEU A 108 -9.00 -0.34 12.33
C LEU A 108 -9.78 -1.16 13.37
N ARG A 109 -10.79 -0.55 14.00
CA ARG A 109 -11.63 -1.25 14.96
C ARG A 109 -12.59 -2.25 14.32
N ASP A 110 -13.17 -1.90 13.17
CA ASP A 110 -14.32 -2.59 12.59
C ASP A 110 -13.94 -3.52 11.43
N VAL A 111 -12.72 -3.40 10.87
CA VAL A 111 -12.21 -4.17 9.71
C VAL A 111 -10.84 -4.74 10.03
N LYS A 112 -10.63 -6.02 9.67
CA LYS A 112 -9.30 -6.66 9.71
C LYS A 112 -8.57 -6.40 8.40
N PHE A 113 -7.34 -5.92 8.49
CA PHE A 113 -6.49 -5.63 7.34
C PHE A 113 -5.40 -6.69 7.17
N ALA A 114 -5.12 -7.06 5.93
CA ALA A 114 -3.95 -7.86 5.57
C ALA A 114 -2.69 -6.99 5.56
N VAL A 115 -2.82 -5.75 5.06
CA VAL A 115 -1.73 -4.77 5.01
C VAL A 115 -2.26 -3.38 5.40
N ILE A 116 -1.48 -2.65 6.19
CA ILE A 116 -1.67 -1.22 6.46
C ILE A 116 -0.43 -0.50 5.91
N ARG A 117 -0.61 0.35 4.90
CA ARG A 117 0.47 1.06 4.23
C ARG A 117 0.33 2.58 4.43
N GLY A 118 1.36 3.25 4.88
CA GLY A 118 1.38 4.71 5.04
C GLY A 118 2.79 5.24 5.21
N ASN A 119 2.95 6.57 5.28
CA ASN A 119 4.20 7.14 5.74
C ASN A 119 4.33 6.96 7.27
N ILE A 120 5.54 7.20 7.80
CA ILE A 120 5.80 6.98 9.24
C ILE A 120 4.86 7.79 10.15
N SER A 121 4.49 9.01 9.77
CA SER A 121 3.60 9.87 10.55
C SER A 121 2.16 9.33 10.59
N GLU A 122 1.65 8.85 9.46
CA GLU A 122 0.34 8.20 9.36
C GLU A 122 0.28 6.92 10.20
N ILE A 123 1.31 6.08 10.10
CA ILE A 123 1.39 4.81 10.87
C ILE A 123 1.52 5.09 12.37
N LYS A 124 2.32 6.07 12.79
CA LYS A 124 2.39 6.50 14.21
C LYS A 124 1.03 6.98 14.73
N THR A 125 0.30 7.76 13.93
CA THR A 125 -1.04 8.22 14.29
C THR A 125 -1.97 7.03 14.54
N LEU A 126 -1.98 6.04 13.64
CA LEU A 126 -2.78 4.83 13.82
C LEU A 126 -2.39 4.05 15.09
N ALA A 127 -1.10 3.88 15.31
CA ALA A 127 -0.59 3.16 16.48
C ALA A 127 -0.98 3.84 17.80
N SER A 128 -1.03 5.17 17.84
CA SER A 128 -1.45 5.93 19.04
C SER A 128 -2.92 5.73 19.40
N GLY A 129 -3.79 5.56 18.40
CA GLY A 129 -5.23 5.33 18.58
C GLY A 129 -5.61 3.89 18.93
N ALA A 130 -4.71 2.94 18.72
CA ALA A 130 -4.93 1.53 19.08
C ALA A 130 -4.83 1.23 20.59
N GLY A 131 -4.86 2.25 21.45
CA GLY A 131 -4.80 2.12 22.92
C GLY A 131 -3.40 1.91 23.48
N THR A 132 -2.37 2.10 22.66
CA THR A 132 -0.96 1.81 23.00
C THR A 132 -0.14 3.05 23.31
N THR A 133 -0.76 4.13 23.80
CA THR A 133 -0.08 5.38 24.19
C THR A 133 0.99 5.21 25.28
N LYS A 134 1.10 4.05 25.91
CA LYS A 134 2.26 3.70 26.75
C LYS A 134 3.28 2.91 25.93
N GLY A 135 4.22 3.63 25.26
CA GLY A 135 5.37 3.04 24.61
C GLY A 135 5.44 3.13 23.08
N VAL A 136 4.70 4.02 22.44
CA VAL A 136 5.12 4.57 21.15
C VAL A 136 6.22 5.57 21.50
N ASP A 137 7.47 5.13 21.38
CA ASP A 137 8.60 5.99 21.65
C ASP A 137 8.48 7.25 20.79
N ALA A 138 8.49 8.42 21.46
CA ALA A 138 8.48 9.73 20.82
C ALA A 138 9.74 9.97 19.95
N ASP A 139 10.67 9.01 19.97
CA ASP A 139 11.99 9.10 19.36
C ASP A 139 12.09 8.61 17.91
N VAL A 140 11.05 7.99 17.33
CA VAL A 140 11.09 7.69 15.90
C VAL A 140 10.81 8.99 15.14
N ALA A 141 11.83 9.57 14.51
CA ALA A 141 11.74 10.79 13.73
C ALA A 141 10.63 10.70 12.66
N ASP A 142 10.19 11.84 12.12
CA ASP A 142 9.16 11.90 11.06
C ASP A 142 9.62 11.34 9.71
N LYS A 143 10.85 10.82 9.64
CA LYS A 143 11.44 10.12 8.49
C LYS A 143 12.23 8.92 8.96
N VAL A 144 12.16 7.83 8.21
CA VAL A 144 13.07 6.69 8.38
C VAL A 144 14.41 7.05 7.75
N THR A 145 15.48 6.90 8.53
CA THR A 145 16.88 7.14 8.13
C THR A 145 17.73 5.96 8.58
N GLU A 146 18.96 5.84 8.08
CA GLU A 146 19.88 4.78 8.54
C GLU A 146 20.14 4.85 10.06
N GLU A 147 20.14 6.05 10.64
CA GLU A 147 20.41 6.27 12.07
C GLU A 147 19.28 5.75 12.97
N ASN A 148 18.02 5.83 12.52
CA ASN A 148 16.85 5.40 13.30
C ASN A 148 16.23 4.09 12.81
N LEU A 149 16.85 3.40 11.86
CA LEU A 149 16.30 2.25 11.16
C LEU A 149 15.89 1.12 12.12
N ASP A 150 16.72 0.77 13.07
CA ASP A 150 16.44 -0.31 14.03
C ASP A 150 15.21 -0.01 14.89
N SER A 151 15.06 1.25 15.33
CA SER A 151 13.89 1.69 16.08
C SER A 151 12.63 1.71 15.23
N ALA A 152 12.73 2.11 13.96
CA ALA A 152 11.62 2.10 13.01
C ALA A 152 11.16 0.67 12.67
N VAL A 153 12.10 -0.26 12.49
CA VAL A 153 11.80 -1.70 12.30
C VAL A 153 11.11 -2.28 13.54
N ALA A 154 11.66 -2.01 14.73
CA ALA A 154 11.05 -2.49 15.98
C ALA A 154 9.61 -1.93 16.17
N PHE A 155 9.39 -0.66 15.84
CA PHE A 155 8.08 -0.02 15.86
C PHE A 155 7.11 -0.70 14.88
N ALA A 156 7.53 -0.94 13.63
CA ALA A 156 6.71 -1.60 12.61
C ALA A 156 6.30 -3.01 13.04
N LYS A 157 7.25 -3.83 13.53
CA LYS A 157 6.98 -5.19 14.05
C LYS A 157 6.02 -5.17 15.26
N LYS A 158 6.20 -4.23 16.19
CA LYS A 158 5.31 -4.08 17.35
C LYS A 158 3.89 -3.74 16.92
N PHE A 159 3.72 -2.82 15.98
CA PHE A 159 2.39 -2.44 15.49
C PHE A 159 1.76 -3.57 14.64
N ALA A 160 2.55 -4.30 13.87
CA ALA A 160 2.10 -5.50 13.18
C ALA A 160 1.59 -6.58 14.17
N ALA A 161 2.31 -6.82 15.26
CA ALA A 161 1.87 -7.75 16.32
C ALA A 161 0.55 -7.34 16.97
N GLN A 162 0.27 -6.05 17.07
CA GLN A 162 -0.96 -5.52 17.67
C GLN A 162 -2.17 -5.62 16.75
N THR A 163 -1.96 -5.37 15.46
CA THR A 163 -3.04 -5.34 14.46
C THR A 163 -3.28 -6.68 13.79
N GLY A 164 -2.27 -7.56 13.79
CA GLY A 164 -2.26 -8.78 12.99
C GLY A 164 -2.05 -8.53 11.49
N ALA A 165 -1.81 -7.27 11.09
CA ALA A 165 -1.57 -6.87 9.71
C ALA A 165 -0.07 -6.74 9.41
N VAL A 166 0.32 -6.88 8.16
CA VAL A 166 1.60 -6.42 7.66
C VAL A 166 1.61 -4.88 7.67
N ILE A 167 2.65 -4.28 8.19
CA ILE A 167 2.83 -2.83 8.23
C ILE A 167 3.85 -2.44 7.17
N ALA A 168 3.44 -1.60 6.22
CA ALA A 168 4.30 -1.04 5.19
C ALA A 168 4.49 0.47 5.42
N ILE A 169 5.63 0.85 5.99
CA ILE A 169 6.03 2.25 6.16
C ILE A 169 6.83 2.66 4.94
N THR A 170 6.37 3.70 4.24
CA THR A 170 7.02 4.15 3.01
C THR A 170 7.61 5.54 3.13
N GLY A 171 8.79 5.73 2.51
CA GLY A 171 9.56 6.97 2.58
C GLY A 171 10.81 6.90 1.68
N ALA A 172 11.92 7.44 2.17
CA ALA A 172 13.22 7.30 1.49
C ALA A 172 13.83 5.91 1.71
N ILE A 173 13.52 5.29 2.84
CA ILE A 173 13.76 3.88 3.15
C ILE A 173 12.41 3.31 3.52
N ASP A 174 12.01 2.24 2.86
CA ASP A 174 10.74 1.57 3.12
C ASP A 174 10.93 0.39 4.08
N ILE A 175 9.94 0.17 4.95
CA ILE A 175 9.93 -0.97 5.88
C ILE A 175 8.62 -1.73 5.67
N VAL A 176 8.69 -3.02 5.38
CA VAL A 176 7.53 -3.90 5.31
C VAL A 176 7.71 -5.01 6.34
N ALA A 177 6.86 -5.05 7.36
CA ALA A 177 7.07 -5.91 8.52
C ALA A 177 5.79 -6.63 8.96
N ASP A 178 5.93 -7.89 9.35
CA ASP A 178 5.02 -8.57 10.25
C ASP A 178 5.54 -8.51 11.71
N ALA A 179 4.97 -9.30 12.61
CA ALA A 179 5.38 -9.32 14.00
C ALA A 179 6.81 -9.86 14.24
N GLN A 180 7.40 -10.57 13.29
CA GLN A 180 8.65 -11.31 13.48
C GLN A 180 9.75 -10.90 12.50
N LYS A 181 9.39 -10.58 11.26
CA LYS A 181 10.31 -10.33 10.16
C LYS A 181 10.03 -8.98 9.52
N ALA A 182 11.06 -8.32 9.04
CA ALA A 182 10.93 -7.10 8.27
C ALA A 182 11.82 -7.14 7.03
N TYR A 183 11.31 -6.55 5.94
CA TYR A 183 12.07 -6.17 4.76
C TYR A 183 12.34 -4.67 4.85
N VAL A 184 13.60 -4.28 4.75
CA VAL A 184 14.05 -2.90 4.60
C VAL A 184 14.42 -2.72 3.13
N ILE A 185 13.71 -1.84 2.45
CA ILE A 185 13.77 -1.70 0.98
C ILE A 185 14.31 -0.32 0.63
N ARG A 186 15.24 -0.27 -0.32
CA ARG A 186 15.91 0.97 -0.78
C ARG A 186 15.70 1.25 -2.27
N ASN A 187 14.73 0.58 -2.89
CA ASN A 187 14.33 0.94 -4.24
C ASN A 187 13.56 2.26 -4.25
N GLY A 188 13.72 3.01 -5.32
CA GLY A 188 13.01 4.25 -5.55
C GLY A 188 13.90 5.38 -6.06
N ASP A 189 13.26 6.45 -6.48
CA ASP A 189 13.93 7.65 -6.96
C ASP A 189 13.31 8.88 -6.27
N PRO A 190 14.12 9.87 -5.84
CA PRO A 190 13.61 11.08 -5.19
C PRO A 190 12.56 11.84 -6.01
N MET A 191 12.61 11.75 -7.34
CA MET A 191 11.63 12.40 -8.22
C MET A 191 10.22 11.85 -8.05
N MET A 192 10.05 10.64 -7.51
CA MET A 192 8.73 10.08 -7.18
C MET A 192 7.94 10.99 -6.24
N SER A 193 8.60 11.78 -5.40
CA SER A 193 7.97 12.78 -4.52
C SER A 193 7.34 13.96 -5.26
N SER A 194 7.70 14.17 -6.54
CA SER A 194 7.16 15.23 -7.40
C SER A 194 5.85 14.83 -8.10
N ILE A 195 5.40 13.60 -7.90
CA ILE A 195 4.15 13.07 -8.46
C ILE A 195 3.15 12.88 -7.33
N THR A 196 1.94 13.42 -7.48
CA THR A 196 0.86 13.07 -6.56
C THR A 196 0.39 11.64 -6.80
N GLY A 197 0.20 10.89 -5.72
CA GLY A 197 -0.48 9.60 -5.76
C GLY A 197 0.38 8.37 -6.02
N THR A 198 1.71 8.47 -6.07
CA THR A 198 2.59 7.30 -6.12
C THR A 198 2.31 6.32 -4.97
N GLY A 199 2.06 6.86 -3.76
CA GLY A 199 1.64 6.06 -2.62
C GLY A 199 0.27 5.39 -2.81
N CYS A 200 -0.72 6.12 -3.33
CA CYS A 200 -2.05 5.55 -3.58
C CYS A 200 -2.00 4.44 -4.65
N GLN A 201 -1.20 4.62 -5.69
CA GLN A 201 -0.92 3.59 -6.70
C GLN A 201 -0.26 2.36 -6.08
N LEU A 202 0.72 2.57 -5.18
CA LEU A 202 1.36 1.47 -4.45
C LEU A 202 0.36 0.70 -3.58
N SER A 203 -0.59 1.36 -2.93
CA SER A 203 -1.61 0.68 -2.13
C SER A 203 -2.52 -0.20 -2.99
N ALA A 204 -2.92 0.28 -4.18
CA ALA A 204 -3.67 -0.51 -5.15
C ALA A 204 -2.85 -1.69 -5.71
N LEU A 205 -1.57 -1.46 -6.01
CA LEU A 205 -0.62 -2.50 -6.43
C LEU A 205 -0.43 -3.56 -5.33
N THR A 206 -0.27 -3.12 -4.07
CA THR A 206 -0.16 -4.02 -2.91
C THR A 206 -1.39 -4.91 -2.76
N ALA A 207 -2.59 -4.36 -2.95
CA ALA A 207 -3.82 -5.15 -2.91
C ALA A 207 -3.82 -6.25 -3.98
N ALA A 208 -3.34 -5.96 -5.19
CA ALA A 208 -3.22 -6.95 -6.26
C ALA A 208 -2.22 -8.05 -5.90
N PHE A 209 -1.02 -7.69 -5.41
CA PHE A 209 -0.01 -8.66 -5.00
C PHE A 209 -0.48 -9.57 -3.86
N VAL A 210 -1.08 -9.00 -2.81
CA VAL A 210 -1.52 -9.77 -1.64
C VAL A 210 -2.69 -10.69 -2.01
N THR A 211 -3.59 -10.26 -2.88
CA THR A 211 -4.70 -11.08 -3.37
C THR A 211 -4.20 -12.27 -4.19
N ALA A 212 -3.17 -12.08 -4.99
CA ALA A 212 -2.57 -13.13 -5.81
C ALA A 212 -1.71 -14.14 -5.02
N ASN A 213 -1.33 -13.79 -3.78
CA ASN A 213 -0.42 -14.58 -2.95
C ASN A 213 -1.01 -14.89 -1.56
N PRO A 214 -2.11 -15.65 -1.50
CA PRO A 214 -2.75 -16.00 -0.25
C PRO A 214 -1.78 -16.78 0.68
N GLY A 215 -1.75 -16.40 1.96
CA GLY A 215 -0.85 -17.00 2.95
C GLY A 215 0.55 -16.36 3.03
N HIS A 216 0.91 -15.47 2.09
CA HIS A 216 2.22 -14.80 2.06
C HIS A 216 2.09 -13.26 1.97
N PRO A 217 1.30 -12.62 2.85
CA PRO A 217 1.03 -11.18 2.75
C PRO A 217 2.29 -10.31 2.96
N LEU A 218 3.25 -10.76 3.74
CA LEU A 218 4.50 -10.05 4.00
C LEU A 218 5.36 -9.97 2.73
N GLU A 219 5.63 -11.12 2.11
CA GLU A 219 6.42 -11.22 0.88
C GLU A 219 5.74 -10.49 -0.28
N ALA A 220 4.42 -10.65 -0.41
CA ALA A 220 3.63 -9.99 -1.43
C ALA A 220 3.64 -8.46 -1.29
N ALA A 221 3.50 -7.94 -0.07
CA ALA A 221 3.60 -6.50 0.18
C ALA A 221 5.02 -5.97 -0.08
N ALA A 222 6.06 -6.70 0.33
CA ALA A 222 7.44 -6.33 0.06
C ALA A 222 7.74 -6.34 -1.46
N ALA A 223 7.25 -7.34 -2.19
CA ALA A 223 7.35 -7.40 -3.66
C ALA A 223 6.70 -6.19 -4.34
N ALA A 224 5.51 -5.78 -3.88
CA ALA A 224 4.83 -4.59 -4.41
C ALA A 224 5.63 -3.31 -4.16
N VAL A 225 6.22 -3.14 -2.97
CA VAL A 225 7.06 -1.98 -2.64
C VAL A 225 8.33 -1.96 -3.51
N CYS A 226 9.04 -3.09 -3.63
CA CYS A 226 10.20 -3.22 -4.53
C CYS A 226 9.83 -2.92 -5.98
N ALA A 227 8.72 -3.48 -6.48
CA ALA A 227 8.27 -3.27 -7.86
C ALA A 227 7.98 -1.79 -8.14
N MET A 228 7.30 -1.11 -7.22
CA MET A 228 6.99 0.32 -7.36
C MET A 228 8.25 1.18 -7.34
N GLY A 229 9.18 0.92 -6.42
CA GLY A 229 10.45 1.63 -6.33
C GLY A 229 11.31 1.41 -7.58
N LEU A 230 11.47 0.16 -8.00
CA LEU A 230 12.20 -0.21 -9.21
C LEU A 230 11.58 0.42 -10.47
N ALA A 231 10.24 0.46 -10.56
CA ALA A 231 9.55 1.16 -11.65
C ALA A 231 9.88 2.66 -11.67
N GLY A 232 9.99 3.29 -10.50
CA GLY A 232 10.45 4.67 -10.37
C GLY A 232 11.87 4.87 -10.92
N GLU A 233 12.80 3.99 -10.55
CA GLU A 233 14.18 4.02 -11.05
C GLU A 233 14.26 3.81 -12.58
N ILE A 234 13.52 2.84 -13.11
CA ILE A 234 13.46 2.55 -14.56
C ILE A 234 12.87 3.75 -15.30
N ALA A 235 11.78 4.30 -14.79
CA ALA A 235 11.12 5.46 -15.38
C ALA A 235 12.02 6.70 -15.39
N HIS A 236 12.77 6.95 -14.30
CA HIS A 236 13.71 8.06 -14.21
C HIS A 236 14.81 7.97 -15.27
N LYS A 237 15.36 6.78 -15.50
CA LYS A 237 16.39 6.55 -16.52
C LYS A 237 15.91 6.79 -17.95
N ARG A 238 14.60 6.81 -18.21
CA ARG A 238 13.99 7.09 -19.52
C ARG A 238 13.79 8.57 -19.80
N LEU A 239 13.84 9.43 -18.76
CA LEU A 239 13.57 10.85 -18.90
C LEU A 239 14.64 11.56 -19.75
N THR A 240 14.16 12.51 -20.53
CA THR A 240 14.97 13.48 -21.25
C THR A 240 14.86 14.86 -20.57
N PRO A 241 15.71 15.85 -20.90
CA PRO A 241 15.60 17.19 -20.34
C PRO A 241 14.28 17.92 -20.63
N GLN A 242 13.47 17.45 -21.56
CA GLN A 242 12.16 18.01 -21.90
C GLN A 242 11.02 17.37 -21.12
N ASP A 243 11.27 16.23 -20.46
CA ASP A 243 10.25 15.50 -19.72
C ASP A 243 10.06 16.07 -18.31
N GLY A 244 8.80 16.14 -17.88
CA GLY A 244 8.42 16.58 -16.54
C GLY A 244 7.76 15.47 -15.72
N ASN A 245 7.14 15.88 -14.61
CA ASN A 245 6.50 14.95 -13.68
C ASN A 245 5.31 14.18 -14.32
N ALA A 246 4.61 14.75 -15.27
CA ALA A 246 3.51 14.06 -15.97
C ALA A 246 4.01 12.88 -16.80
N THR A 247 5.09 13.07 -17.56
CA THR A 247 5.75 12.01 -18.34
C THR A 247 6.32 10.96 -17.39
N TYR A 248 6.99 11.38 -16.31
CA TYR A 248 7.54 10.47 -15.32
C TYR A 248 6.48 9.58 -14.70
N ARG A 249 5.31 10.13 -14.31
CA ARG A 249 4.16 9.36 -13.83
C ARG A 249 3.75 8.27 -14.82
N SER A 250 3.62 8.62 -16.09
CA SER A 250 3.25 7.67 -17.14
C SER A 250 4.31 6.59 -17.32
N TYR A 251 5.59 6.96 -17.25
CA TYR A 251 6.70 6.01 -17.37
C TYR A 251 6.78 5.03 -16.19
N ILE A 252 6.35 5.41 -14.99
CA ILE A 252 6.23 4.48 -13.84
C ILE A 252 5.19 3.40 -14.14
N ILE A 253 4.02 3.79 -14.65
CA ILE A 253 2.95 2.84 -15.02
C ILE A 253 3.44 1.92 -16.16
N ASP A 254 4.09 2.47 -17.19
CA ASP A 254 4.70 1.71 -18.26
C ASP A 254 5.77 0.72 -17.75
N ALA A 255 6.58 1.15 -16.76
CA ALA A 255 7.60 0.30 -16.18
C ALA A 255 7.01 -0.91 -15.45
N ILE A 256 5.90 -0.73 -14.70
CA ILE A 256 5.16 -1.85 -14.10
C ILE A 256 4.57 -2.77 -15.18
N TYR A 257 4.00 -2.19 -16.25
CA TYR A 257 3.43 -2.99 -17.36
C TYR A 257 4.46 -3.88 -18.03
N ASN A 258 5.65 -3.35 -18.28
CA ASN A 258 6.73 -4.05 -18.98
C ASN A 258 7.65 -4.86 -18.05
N MET A 259 7.51 -4.72 -16.72
CA MET A 259 8.37 -5.42 -15.75
C MET A 259 8.19 -6.93 -15.87
N THR A 260 9.32 -7.66 -15.93
CA THR A 260 9.30 -9.12 -15.84
C THR A 260 9.58 -9.59 -14.41
N PRO A 261 9.18 -10.82 -14.05
CA PRO A 261 9.51 -11.39 -12.74
C PRO A 261 11.03 -11.44 -12.49
N GLU A 262 11.84 -11.70 -13.53
CA GLU A 262 13.29 -11.69 -13.47
C GLU A 262 13.84 -10.31 -13.16
N GLN A 263 13.33 -9.26 -13.84
CA GLN A 263 13.73 -7.88 -13.57
C GLN A 263 13.43 -7.46 -12.13
N LEU A 264 12.28 -7.87 -11.58
CA LEU A 264 11.97 -7.61 -10.18
C LEU A 264 12.92 -8.34 -9.24
N GLU A 265 13.24 -9.62 -9.52
CA GLU A 265 14.16 -10.41 -8.70
C GLU A 265 15.57 -9.82 -8.67
N GLU A 266 16.07 -9.39 -9.83
CA GLU A 266 17.42 -8.84 -9.99
C GLU A 266 17.52 -7.39 -9.49
N GLY A 267 16.44 -6.60 -9.65
CA GLY A 267 16.41 -5.18 -9.30
C GLY A 267 15.97 -4.89 -7.86
N ALA A 268 15.44 -5.86 -7.13
CA ALA A 268 14.99 -5.65 -5.76
C ALA A 268 16.17 -5.39 -4.82
N ASN A 269 16.20 -4.20 -4.21
CA ASN A 269 17.24 -3.78 -3.27
C ASN A 269 16.68 -3.79 -1.85
N TYR A 270 16.89 -4.88 -1.14
CA TYR A 270 16.38 -5.06 0.20
C TYR A 270 17.32 -5.84 1.12
N GLU A 271 17.12 -5.68 2.42
CA GLU A 271 17.68 -6.55 3.46
C GLU A 271 16.57 -7.09 4.35
N VAL A 272 16.83 -8.21 5.00
CA VAL A 272 15.89 -8.86 5.94
C VAL A 272 16.38 -8.62 7.37
N ARG A 273 15.47 -8.21 8.22
CA ARG A 273 15.71 -7.93 9.65
C ARG A 273 14.75 -8.69 10.57
#